data_22147a4eefc1fbe169b261f3ce1fc0f5
#
_entry.id   22147a4eefc1fbe169b261f3ce1fc0f5
#
_cell.length_a   1.000
_cell.length_b   1.000
_cell.length_c   1.000
_cell.angle_alpha   90.00
_cell.angle_beta   90.00
_cell.angle_gamma   90.00
#
_symmetry.space_group_name_H-M   'P 1'
#
loop_
_entity.id
_entity.type
_entity.pdbx_description
1 polymer ?
#
loop_
_entity_poly.entity_id
_entity_poly.type
_entity_poly.pdbx_seq_one_letter_code
_entity_poly.pdbx_strand_id
1 'polypeptide(L)'
;LSKYGFVENDKKIEVFKLDKDIVTKYADTRNFPSINSTSKLGPYLRFGTVSVRKIVSGLLKFKDQTFLNELIWREFFMQILFHFPYTAKKSFKSKYDKIIWLNDPKSFEAWKNGETGFPLVDAGMKELNNTGFMHNRVRMITASFLCKHLLIDWRLGEKYFALKLNDYEMASNVGNWQWASGSGVDAAPYFRIFNPHTQITKFDKNREYINKWVDTNSKSYPNEIVDHKFARQRCLDTYKMYLD
;
A
#
# COMPACT_ATOMS: atom_id res chain seq x y z
N LEU A 1 16.63 -26.35 12.41
CA LEU A 1 15.50 -25.54 11.94
C LEU A 1 14.16 -26.20 12.29
N SER A 2 14.03 -27.54 12.17
CA SER A 2 12.80 -28.29 12.45
C SER A 2 12.24 -28.07 13.86
N LYS A 3 13.10 -27.94 14.89
CA LYS A 3 12.67 -27.62 16.27
C LYS A 3 11.95 -26.26 16.41
N TYR A 4 12.06 -25.38 15.41
CA TYR A 4 11.36 -24.08 15.33
C TYR A 4 10.16 -24.12 14.38
N GLY A 5 9.73 -25.31 13.92
CA GLY A 5 8.58 -25.48 13.04
C GLY A 5 8.85 -25.22 11.55
N PHE A 6 10.12 -25.06 11.15
CA PHE A 6 10.46 -24.94 9.72
C PHE A 6 10.51 -26.32 9.07
N VAL A 7 9.86 -26.42 7.93
CA VAL A 7 9.87 -27.60 7.07
C VAL A 7 10.87 -27.35 5.94
N GLU A 8 11.76 -28.30 5.71
CA GLU A 8 12.69 -28.26 4.58
C GLU A 8 11.91 -28.36 3.27
N ASN A 9 12.26 -27.54 2.29
CA ASN A 9 11.69 -27.60 0.94
C ASN A 9 12.76 -27.30 -0.11
N ASP A 10 12.56 -27.81 -1.32
CA ASP A 10 13.51 -27.71 -2.43
C ASP A 10 13.43 -26.37 -3.18
N LYS A 11 12.63 -25.41 -2.73
CA LYS A 11 12.50 -24.09 -3.39
C LYS A 11 13.80 -23.31 -3.24
N LYS A 12 14.46 -23.07 -4.34
CA LYS A 12 15.62 -22.18 -4.41
C LYS A 12 15.14 -20.74 -4.42
N ILE A 13 15.64 -19.94 -3.47
CA ILE A 13 15.43 -18.49 -3.46
C ILE A 13 16.53 -17.87 -4.30
N GLU A 14 16.13 -17.11 -5.33
CA GLU A 14 17.09 -16.39 -6.16
C GLU A 14 17.80 -15.30 -5.36
N VAL A 15 19.12 -15.18 -5.60
CA VAL A 15 19.89 -14.09 -5.02
C VAL A 15 19.49 -12.77 -5.69
N PHE A 16 19.13 -11.80 -4.89
CA PHE A 16 18.76 -10.47 -5.40
C PHE A 16 19.92 -9.84 -6.19
N LYS A 17 19.58 -9.37 -7.38
CA LYS A 17 20.48 -8.55 -8.22
C LYS A 17 19.79 -7.23 -8.52
N LEU A 18 20.50 -6.12 -8.29
CA LEU A 18 20.00 -4.80 -8.63
C LEU A 18 20.04 -4.65 -10.15
N ASP A 19 18.87 -4.57 -10.77
CA ASP A 19 18.74 -4.35 -12.22
C ASP A 19 18.97 -2.86 -12.51
N LYS A 20 19.99 -2.58 -13.33
CA LYS A 20 20.37 -1.21 -13.71
C LYS A 20 19.31 -0.53 -14.57
N ASP A 21 18.63 -1.28 -15.44
CA ASP A 21 17.59 -0.74 -16.32
C ASP A 21 16.37 -0.29 -15.51
N ILE A 22 15.99 -1.09 -14.49
CA ILE A 22 14.94 -0.71 -13.55
C ILE A 22 15.33 0.59 -12.81
N VAL A 23 16.54 0.69 -12.30
CA VAL A 23 17.00 1.89 -11.59
C VAL A 23 16.99 3.12 -12.50
N THR A 24 17.52 2.99 -13.71
CA THR A 24 17.64 4.10 -14.67
C THR A 24 16.27 4.64 -15.12
N LYS A 25 15.28 3.75 -15.30
CA LYS A 25 13.93 4.12 -15.74
C LYS A 25 12.95 4.33 -14.59
N TYR A 26 13.40 4.21 -13.34
CA TYR A 26 12.52 4.14 -12.19
C TYR A 26 11.60 5.35 -12.04
N ALA A 27 12.11 6.56 -12.22
CA ALA A 27 11.34 7.80 -12.11
C ALA A 27 10.12 7.79 -13.05
N ASP A 28 10.32 7.32 -14.28
CA ASP A 28 9.28 7.34 -15.32
C ASP A 28 8.28 6.19 -15.17
N THR A 29 8.74 5.02 -14.69
CA THR A 29 7.94 3.79 -14.75
C THR A 29 7.31 3.37 -13.43
N ARG A 30 7.84 3.85 -12.29
CA ARG A 30 7.44 3.44 -10.94
C ARG A 30 5.95 3.58 -10.60
N ASN A 31 5.20 4.34 -11.37
CA ASN A 31 3.79 4.62 -11.11
C ASN A 31 2.82 3.69 -11.87
N PHE A 32 3.32 2.89 -12.81
CA PHE A 32 2.48 2.07 -13.70
C PHE A 32 2.49 0.61 -13.25
N PRO A 33 1.39 0.11 -12.63
CA PRO A 33 1.34 -1.23 -12.07
C PRO A 33 1.34 -2.35 -13.11
N SER A 34 0.97 -2.06 -14.37
CA SER A 34 1.02 -3.02 -15.46
C SER A 34 2.45 -3.33 -15.93
N ILE A 35 3.42 -2.44 -15.65
CA ILE A 35 4.80 -2.58 -16.08
C ILE A 35 5.60 -3.29 -14.98
N ASN A 36 6.37 -4.32 -15.35
CA ASN A 36 7.30 -4.96 -14.39
C ASN A 36 8.57 -4.12 -14.22
N SER A 37 8.44 -2.96 -13.59
CA SER A 37 9.47 -1.93 -13.42
C SER A 37 9.86 -1.65 -11.98
N THR A 38 9.45 -2.49 -11.04
CA THR A 38 9.84 -2.40 -9.63
C THR A 38 10.85 -3.48 -9.28
N SER A 39 11.78 -3.16 -8.39
CA SER A 39 12.90 -4.06 -8.03
C SER A 39 12.48 -5.28 -7.22
N LYS A 40 11.29 -5.25 -6.61
CA LYS A 40 10.83 -6.26 -5.63
C LYS A 40 11.84 -6.50 -4.49
N LEU A 41 12.59 -5.47 -4.14
CA LEU A 41 13.67 -5.51 -3.12
C LEU A 41 13.13 -5.71 -1.69
N GLY A 42 11.86 -5.37 -1.44
CA GLY A 42 11.24 -5.35 -0.11
C GLY A 42 11.48 -6.62 0.71
N PRO A 43 11.14 -7.83 0.24
CA PRO A 43 11.37 -9.06 0.98
C PRO A 43 12.84 -9.28 1.36
N TYR A 44 13.77 -8.99 0.47
CA TYR A 44 15.20 -9.18 0.70
C TYR A 44 15.74 -8.24 1.80
N LEU A 45 15.25 -7.00 1.83
CA LEU A 45 15.56 -6.06 2.91
C LEU A 45 14.88 -6.47 4.23
N ARG A 46 13.65 -6.98 4.16
CA ARG A 46 12.90 -7.42 5.35
C ARG A 46 13.60 -8.57 6.06
N PHE A 47 14.07 -9.56 5.32
CA PHE A 47 14.75 -10.72 5.86
C PHE A 47 16.27 -10.55 5.99
N GLY A 48 16.81 -9.38 5.64
CA GLY A 48 18.22 -9.07 5.77
C GLY A 48 19.14 -9.90 4.85
N THR A 49 18.59 -10.51 3.80
CA THR A 49 19.38 -11.29 2.84
C THR A 49 20.18 -10.39 1.88
N VAL A 50 19.85 -9.08 1.86
CA VAL A 50 20.59 -8.04 1.14
C VAL A 50 20.87 -6.87 2.08
N SER A 51 22.11 -6.37 2.07
CA SER A 51 22.49 -5.19 2.83
C SER A 51 21.99 -3.91 2.18
N VAL A 52 21.21 -3.10 2.93
CA VAL A 52 20.75 -1.78 2.45
C VAL A 52 21.94 -0.88 2.11
N ARG A 53 23.04 -0.91 2.89
CA ARG A 53 24.25 -0.12 2.62
C ARG A 53 24.88 -0.47 1.28
N LYS A 54 24.92 -1.76 0.92
CA LYS A 54 25.42 -2.23 -0.38
C LYS A 54 24.56 -1.71 -1.54
N ILE A 55 23.24 -1.72 -1.37
CA ILE A 55 22.32 -1.18 -2.38
C ILE A 55 22.53 0.33 -2.52
N VAL A 56 22.54 1.08 -1.40
CA VAL A 56 22.79 2.54 -1.41
C VAL A 56 24.09 2.88 -2.11
N SER A 57 25.20 2.19 -1.77
CA SER A 57 26.51 2.41 -2.43
C SER A 57 26.44 2.16 -3.95
N GLY A 58 25.63 1.21 -4.39
CA GLY A 58 25.35 0.99 -5.82
C GLY A 58 24.56 2.13 -6.46
N LEU A 59 23.53 2.63 -5.75
CA LEU A 59 22.63 3.68 -6.24
C LEU A 59 23.28 5.06 -6.37
N LEU A 60 24.25 5.39 -5.50
CA LEU A 60 24.97 6.66 -5.54
C LEU A 60 25.73 6.88 -6.85
N LYS A 61 25.92 5.85 -7.66
CA LYS A 61 26.55 5.93 -8.99
C LYS A 61 25.60 6.38 -10.09
N PHE A 62 24.29 6.42 -9.81
CA PHE A 62 23.27 6.87 -10.77
C PHE A 62 23.00 8.36 -10.60
N LYS A 63 22.73 9.06 -11.72
CA LYS A 63 22.38 10.48 -11.70
C LYS A 63 21.00 10.72 -11.08
N ASP A 64 20.03 9.86 -11.41
CA ASP A 64 18.68 9.91 -10.86
C ASP A 64 18.65 9.22 -9.48
N GLN A 65 18.25 9.95 -8.47
CA GLN A 65 18.20 9.51 -7.08
C GLN A 65 16.80 9.06 -6.65
N THR A 66 15.83 8.99 -7.58
CA THR A 66 14.43 8.64 -7.25
C THR A 66 14.34 7.29 -6.55
N PHE A 67 15.10 6.29 -6.99
CA PHE A 67 15.12 4.99 -6.33
C PHE A 67 15.77 5.06 -4.94
N LEU A 68 16.83 5.83 -4.77
CA LEU A 68 17.47 6.05 -3.46
C LEU A 68 16.51 6.67 -2.46
N ASN A 69 15.67 7.61 -2.90
CA ASN A 69 14.68 8.26 -2.05
C ASN A 69 13.70 7.24 -1.42
N GLU A 70 13.40 6.12 -2.09
CA GLU A 70 12.55 5.07 -1.51
C GLU A 70 13.22 4.38 -0.31
N LEU A 71 14.55 4.23 -0.33
CA LEU A 71 15.30 3.69 0.81
C LEU A 71 15.41 4.72 1.93
N ILE A 72 15.48 6.01 1.60
CA ILE A 72 15.44 7.10 2.59
C ILE A 72 14.06 7.12 3.27
N TRP A 73 12.96 6.98 2.53
CA TRP A 73 11.61 6.85 3.11
C TRP A 73 11.49 5.65 4.05
N ARG A 74 12.08 4.50 3.68
CA ARG A 74 12.11 3.33 4.55
C ARG A 74 12.81 3.64 5.87
N GLU A 75 13.98 4.26 5.83
CA GLU A 75 14.73 4.66 7.02
C GLU A 75 13.95 5.69 7.84
N PHE A 76 13.36 6.68 7.19
CA PHE A 76 12.52 7.69 7.85
C PHE A 76 11.40 7.05 8.69
N PHE A 77 10.64 6.10 8.14
CA PHE A 77 9.59 5.43 8.89
C PHE A 77 10.14 4.57 10.05
N MET A 78 11.30 3.96 9.87
CA MET A 78 11.97 3.24 10.96
C MET A 78 12.36 4.17 12.11
N GLN A 79 12.90 5.36 11.81
CA GLN A 79 13.20 6.38 12.81
C GLN A 79 11.94 6.88 13.51
N ILE A 80 10.85 7.09 12.76
CA ILE A 80 9.57 7.48 13.37
C ILE A 80 9.08 6.42 14.35
N LEU A 81 9.05 5.15 13.96
CA LEU A 81 8.60 4.09 14.87
C LEU A 81 9.53 3.92 16.08
N PHE A 82 10.83 4.07 15.89
CA PHE A 82 11.82 3.99 16.98
C PHE A 82 11.64 5.10 18.01
N HIS A 83 11.51 6.35 17.57
CA HIS A 83 11.36 7.50 18.47
C HIS A 83 9.94 7.69 19.00
N PHE A 84 8.93 7.20 18.28
CA PHE A 84 7.52 7.31 18.62
C PHE A 84 6.82 5.94 18.59
N PRO A 85 7.22 4.97 19.45
CA PRO A 85 6.74 3.59 19.37
C PRO A 85 5.23 3.44 19.57
N TYR A 86 4.57 4.43 20.16
CA TYR A 86 3.11 4.45 20.27
C TYR A 86 2.41 4.46 18.92
N THR A 87 3.09 4.92 17.85
CA THR A 87 2.53 4.98 16.49
C THR A 87 2.21 3.62 15.91
N ALA A 88 2.78 2.55 16.45
CA ALA A 88 2.37 1.18 16.11
C ALA A 88 0.87 0.91 16.36
N LYS A 89 0.24 1.65 17.29
CA LYS A 89 -1.15 1.42 17.69
C LYS A 89 -2.02 2.68 17.70
N LYS A 90 -1.42 3.87 17.70
CA LYS A 90 -2.09 5.17 17.74
C LYS A 90 -1.65 6.05 16.59
N SER A 91 -2.47 7.00 16.21
CA SER A 91 -2.11 8.00 15.22
C SER A 91 -0.94 8.86 15.70
N PHE A 92 -0.01 9.19 14.80
CA PHE A 92 1.07 10.15 15.12
C PHE A 92 0.47 11.50 15.54
N LYS A 93 -0.52 11.99 14.78
CA LYS A 93 -1.33 13.15 15.16
C LYS A 93 -2.51 12.68 16.01
N SER A 94 -2.38 12.73 17.33
CA SER A 94 -3.33 12.16 18.30
C SER A 94 -4.78 12.59 18.12
N LYS A 95 -5.04 13.80 17.58
CA LYS A 95 -6.39 14.27 17.30
C LYS A 95 -7.18 13.35 16.34
N TYR A 96 -6.49 12.63 15.45
CA TYR A 96 -7.13 11.70 14.53
C TYR A 96 -7.64 10.41 15.21
N ASP A 97 -7.20 10.10 16.42
CA ASP A 97 -7.73 8.97 17.18
C ASP A 97 -9.15 9.24 17.74
N LYS A 98 -9.64 10.49 17.63
CA LYS A 98 -11.03 10.87 17.97
C LYS A 98 -12.02 10.53 16.87
N ILE A 99 -11.57 10.26 15.64
CA ILE A 99 -12.45 9.95 14.52
C ILE A 99 -13.24 8.68 14.83
N ILE A 100 -14.56 8.78 14.76
CA ILE A 100 -15.46 7.63 14.83
C ILE A 100 -15.59 7.04 13.43
N TRP A 101 -15.00 5.86 13.27
CA TRP A 101 -15.04 5.12 12.03
C TRP A 101 -16.34 4.32 11.92
N LEU A 102 -16.88 4.16 10.72
CA LEU A 102 -18.08 3.31 10.48
C LEU A 102 -17.78 1.85 10.76
N ASN A 103 -16.60 1.40 10.33
CA ASN A 103 -16.13 0.01 10.53
C ASN A 103 -17.16 -1.05 10.11
N ASP A 104 -17.93 -0.78 9.02
CA ASP A 104 -18.93 -1.75 8.53
C ASP A 104 -18.27 -3.07 8.12
N PRO A 105 -18.64 -4.20 8.78
CA PRO A 105 -18.01 -5.48 8.51
C PRO A 105 -18.22 -5.97 7.08
N LYS A 106 -19.38 -5.71 6.47
CA LYS A 106 -19.67 -6.15 5.09
C LYS A 106 -18.78 -5.44 4.08
N SER A 107 -18.64 -4.12 4.22
CA SER A 107 -17.75 -3.32 3.38
C SER A 107 -16.28 -3.72 3.58
N PHE A 108 -15.88 -4.09 4.81
CA PHE A 108 -14.52 -4.57 5.08
C PHE A 108 -14.25 -5.93 4.42
N GLU A 109 -15.21 -6.87 4.49
CA GLU A 109 -15.08 -8.16 3.80
C GLU A 109 -15.03 -7.98 2.29
N ALA A 110 -15.90 -7.15 1.70
CA ALA A 110 -15.88 -6.84 0.27
C ALA A 110 -14.52 -6.25 -0.15
N TRP A 111 -13.95 -5.34 0.64
CA TRP A 111 -12.63 -4.78 0.38
C TRP A 111 -11.54 -5.86 0.45
N LYS A 112 -11.52 -6.69 1.49
CA LYS A 112 -10.54 -7.79 1.63
C LYS A 112 -10.57 -8.76 0.45
N ASN A 113 -11.78 -9.07 -0.04
CA ASN A 113 -11.97 -10.01 -1.13
C ASN A 113 -11.76 -9.40 -2.53
N GLY A 114 -11.61 -8.07 -2.64
CA GLY A 114 -11.56 -7.39 -3.93
C GLY A 114 -12.90 -7.48 -4.66
N GLU A 115 -13.98 -7.15 -3.97
CA GLU A 115 -15.37 -7.22 -4.42
C GLU A 115 -16.11 -5.90 -4.14
N THR A 116 -15.39 -4.78 -4.27
CA THR A 116 -15.94 -3.45 -3.98
C THR A 116 -16.70 -2.84 -5.16
N GLY A 117 -16.54 -3.37 -6.37
CA GLY A 117 -17.02 -2.77 -7.60
C GLY A 117 -16.11 -1.65 -8.13
N PHE A 118 -14.99 -1.36 -7.47
CA PHE A 118 -13.98 -0.42 -7.93
C PHE A 118 -12.79 -1.18 -8.52
N PRO A 119 -12.67 -1.27 -9.86
CA PRO A 119 -11.79 -2.24 -10.52
C PRO A 119 -10.32 -2.18 -10.08
N LEU A 120 -9.77 -0.97 -9.88
CA LEU A 120 -8.37 -0.84 -9.47
C LEU A 120 -8.13 -1.23 -8.01
N VAL A 121 -9.12 -1.00 -7.14
CA VAL A 121 -9.09 -1.47 -5.74
C VAL A 121 -9.18 -2.98 -5.71
N ASP A 122 -10.13 -3.54 -6.45
CA ASP A 122 -10.38 -4.98 -6.48
C ASP A 122 -9.18 -5.75 -7.08
N ALA A 123 -8.62 -5.24 -8.17
CA ALA A 123 -7.40 -5.81 -8.77
C ALA A 123 -6.23 -5.81 -7.76
N GLY A 124 -6.05 -4.73 -7.00
CA GLY A 124 -5.02 -4.65 -5.98
C GLY A 124 -5.20 -5.69 -4.87
N MET A 125 -6.42 -5.85 -4.36
CA MET A 125 -6.70 -6.80 -3.29
C MET A 125 -6.60 -8.25 -3.80
N LYS A 126 -7.01 -8.54 -5.04
CA LYS A 126 -6.80 -9.85 -5.68
C LYS A 126 -5.31 -10.17 -5.88
N GLU A 127 -4.51 -9.19 -6.34
CA GLU A 127 -3.05 -9.35 -6.42
C GLU A 127 -2.45 -9.69 -5.07
N LEU A 128 -2.79 -8.92 -4.03
CA LEU A 128 -2.31 -9.14 -2.66
C LEU A 128 -2.66 -10.55 -2.16
N ASN A 129 -3.91 -10.95 -2.30
CA ASN A 129 -4.40 -12.23 -1.79
C ASN A 129 -3.76 -13.43 -2.48
N ASN A 130 -3.48 -13.32 -3.78
CA ASN A 130 -2.93 -14.41 -4.57
C ASN A 130 -1.41 -14.51 -4.50
N THR A 131 -0.71 -13.38 -4.28
CA THR A 131 0.75 -13.32 -4.43
C THR A 131 1.52 -12.86 -3.20
N GLY A 132 0.84 -12.26 -2.23
CA GLY A 132 1.51 -11.57 -1.11
C GLY A 132 2.24 -10.29 -1.52
N PHE A 133 1.99 -9.79 -2.73
CA PHE A 133 2.55 -8.56 -3.26
C PHE A 133 1.43 -7.61 -3.72
N MET A 134 1.70 -6.32 -3.68
CA MET A 134 0.87 -5.29 -4.29
C MET A 134 1.77 -4.13 -4.70
N HIS A 135 1.61 -3.65 -5.92
CA HIS A 135 2.36 -2.50 -6.43
C HIS A 135 2.10 -1.25 -5.56
N ASN A 136 3.14 -0.44 -5.26
CA ASN A 136 3.01 0.71 -4.34
C ASN A 136 1.89 1.69 -4.72
N ARG A 137 1.75 2.03 -6.01
CA ARG A 137 0.66 2.92 -6.46
C ARG A 137 -0.71 2.36 -6.08
N VAL A 138 -0.89 1.06 -6.16
CA VAL A 138 -2.14 0.39 -5.84
C VAL A 138 -2.35 0.33 -4.32
N ARG A 139 -1.28 0.09 -3.53
CA ARG A 139 -1.36 0.16 -2.05
C ARG A 139 -1.91 1.51 -1.58
N MET A 140 -1.44 2.62 -2.17
CA MET A 140 -1.93 3.95 -1.83
C MET A 140 -3.42 4.12 -2.12
N ILE A 141 -3.89 3.58 -3.24
CA ILE A 141 -5.29 3.70 -3.67
C ILE A 141 -6.19 2.82 -2.81
N THR A 142 -5.83 1.55 -2.57
CA THR A 142 -6.59 0.60 -1.76
C THR A 142 -6.68 1.05 -0.30
N ALA A 143 -5.59 1.57 0.27
CA ALA A 143 -5.58 2.10 1.64
C ALA A 143 -6.41 3.38 1.76
N SER A 144 -6.27 4.31 0.82
CA SER A 144 -7.09 5.52 0.78
C SER A 144 -8.57 5.19 0.61
N PHE A 145 -8.91 4.20 -0.20
CA PHE A 145 -10.29 3.75 -0.39
C PHE A 145 -10.88 3.22 0.92
N LEU A 146 -10.17 2.36 1.61
CA LEU A 146 -10.61 1.83 2.92
C LEU A 146 -10.90 2.96 3.91
N CYS A 147 -9.93 3.85 4.11
CA CYS A 147 -10.03 4.91 5.13
C CYS A 147 -11.02 6.01 4.76
N LYS A 148 -11.09 6.37 3.47
CA LYS A 148 -11.82 7.57 3.02
C LYS A 148 -13.18 7.26 2.42
N HIS A 149 -13.29 6.22 1.58
CA HIS A 149 -14.57 5.85 0.98
C HIS A 149 -15.40 5.00 1.94
N LEU A 150 -14.80 4.04 2.61
CA LEU A 150 -15.54 3.15 3.49
C LEU A 150 -15.59 3.64 4.95
N LEU A 151 -14.78 4.65 5.31
CA LEU A 151 -14.60 5.12 6.69
C LEU A 151 -14.32 3.96 7.66
N ILE A 152 -13.39 3.09 7.27
CA ILE A 152 -12.89 1.98 8.09
C ILE A 152 -11.55 2.37 8.69
N ASP A 153 -11.37 2.04 9.96
CA ASP A 153 -10.15 2.35 10.71
C ASP A 153 -8.92 1.78 10.01
N TRP A 154 -7.92 2.64 9.80
CA TRP A 154 -6.67 2.30 9.15
C TRP A 154 -5.96 1.10 9.81
N ARG A 155 -6.15 0.89 11.12
CA ARG A 155 -5.55 -0.23 11.88
C ARG A 155 -6.06 -1.58 11.40
N LEU A 156 -7.31 -1.67 10.96
CA LEU A 156 -7.87 -2.90 10.39
C LEU A 156 -7.22 -3.23 9.03
N GLY A 157 -7.03 -2.22 8.19
CA GLY A 157 -6.35 -2.39 6.91
C GLY A 157 -4.86 -2.69 7.07
N GLU A 158 -4.17 -1.99 7.99
CA GLU A 158 -2.78 -2.25 8.35
C GLU A 158 -2.57 -3.71 8.77
N LYS A 159 -3.40 -4.19 9.70
CA LYS A 159 -3.36 -5.58 10.17
C LYS A 159 -3.57 -6.58 9.04
N TYR A 160 -4.49 -6.29 8.12
CA TYR A 160 -4.72 -7.18 6.97
C TYR A 160 -3.51 -7.23 6.05
N PHE A 161 -2.89 -6.09 5.75
CA PHE A 161 -1.66 -6.02 4.98
C PHE A 161 -0.51 -6.74 5.69
N ALA A 162 -0.40 -6.61 7.01
CA ALA A 162 0.61 -7.31 7.80
C ALA A 162 0.50 -8.83 7.69
N LEU A 163 -0.72 -9.37 7.57
CA LEU A 163 -0.97 -10.81 7.40
C LEU A 163 -0.69 -11.32 5.98
N LYS A 164 -0.76 -10.44 4.98
CA LYS A 164 -0.72 -10.85 3.56
C LYS A 164 0.59 -10.52 2.85
N LEU A 165 1.25 -9.42 3.21
CA LEU A 165 2.43 -8.95 2.47
C LEU A 165 3.68 -9.77 2.78
N ASN A 166 4.34 -10.26 1.73
CA ASN A 166 5.64 -10.92 1.82
C ASN A 166 6.78 -9.97 2.21
N ASP A 167 6.61 -8.68 1.94
CA ASP A 167 7.58 -7.62 2.27
C ASP A 167 7.18 -6.81 3.50
N TYR A 168 6.27 -7.32 4.32
CA TYR A 168 5.82 -6.63 5.52
C TYR A 168 6.98 -6.17 6.40
N GLU A 169 7.02 -4.87 6.66
CA GLU A 169 7.87 -4.23 7.65
C GLU A 169 7.02 -3.21 8.43
N MET A 170 6.99 -3.36 9.76
CA MET A 170 6.02 -2.66 10.61
C MET A 170 6.10 -1.13 10.45
N ALA A 171 7.30 -0.55 10.47
CA ALA A 171 7.44 0.90 10.42
C ALA A 171 6.91 1.48 9.11
N SER A 172 7.30 0.86 7.99
CA SER A 172 6.82 1.27 6.66
C SER A 172 5.32 1.04 6.49
N ASN A 173 4.79 -0.11 6.95
CA ASN A 173 3.38 -0.41 6.81
C ASN A 173 2.52 0.57 7.63
N VAL A 174 2.78 0.70 8.93
CA VAL A 174 2.09 1.63 9.82
C VAL A 174 2.20 3.08 9.32
N GLY A 175 3.41 3.53 8.97
CA GLY A 175 3.64 4.89 8.51
C GLY A 175 2.85 5.23 7.24
N ASN A 176 2.81 4.30 6.27
CA ASN A 176 2.07 4.51 5.02
C ASN A 176 0.55 4.39 5.20
N TRP A 177 0.06 3.53 6.10
CA TRP A 177 -1.36 3.50 6.46
C TRP A 177 -1.81 4.80 7.13
N GLN A 178 -1.00 5.34 8.03
CA GLN A 178 -1.24 6.65 8.63
C GLN A 178 -1.12 7.79 7.62
N TRP A 179 -0.23 7.68 6.63
CA TRP A 179 -0.18 8.62 5.52
C TRP A 179 -1.51 8.61 4.74
N ALA A 180 -2.03 7.45 4.39
CA ALA A 180 -3.29 7.30 3.63
C ALA A 180 -4.50 7.83 4.42
N SER A 181 -4.57 7.58 5.73
CA SER A 181 -5.64 8.07 6.60
C SER A 181 -5.54 9.57 6.90
N GLY A 182 -4.37 10.18 6.76
CA GLY A 182 -4.12 11.59 7.08
C GLY A 182 -3.54 11.81 8.49
N SER A 183 -3.35 10.75 9.26
CA SER A 183 -3.00 10.80 10.69
C SER A 183 -1.51 10.73 11.00
N GLY A 184 -0.67 10.48 9.99
CA GLY A 184 0.76 10.26 10.13
C GLY A 184 1.59 11.55 10.22
N VAL A 185 2.90 11.38 10.41
CA VAL A 185 3.87 12.48 10.54
C VAL A 185 3.94 13.32 9.26
N ASP A 186 4.07 12.67 8.11
CA ASP A 186 4.09 13.28 6.77
C ASP A 186 2.83 12.86 5.99
N ALA A 187 1.68 13.00 6.63
CA ALA A 187 0.43 12.52 6.08
C ALA A 187 -0.08 13.39 4.94
N ALA A 188 -0.70 12.75 3.94
CA ALA A 188 -1.50 13.49 2.98
C ALA A 188 -2.60 14.28 3.71
N PRO A 189 -2.89 15.53 3.29
CA PRO A 189 -3.99 16.28 3.87
C PRO A 189 -5.28 15.46 3.83
N TYR A 190 -6.09 15.53 4.89
CA TYR A 190 -7.29 14.68 5.00
C TYR A 190 -8.28 14.86 3.85
N PHE A 191 -8.35 16.05 3.28
CA PHE A 191 -9.20 16.37 2.13
C PHE A 191 -8.68 15.79 0.79
N ARG A 192 -7.47 15.24 0.77
CA ARG A 192 -6.90 14.55 -0.41
C ARG A 192 -7.48 13.13 -0.49
N ILE A 193 -8.57 13.01 -1.22
CA ILE A 193 -9.28 11.74 -1.44
C ILE A 193 -9.07 11.34 -2.90
N PHE A 194 -8.45 10.18 -3.14
CA PHE A 194 -8.28 9.69 -4.50
C PHE A 194 -9.63 9.29 -5.09
N ASN A 195 -9.87 9.69 -6.34
CA ASN A 195 -10.95 9.13 -7.12
C ASN A 195 -10.43 7.88 -7.85
N PRO A 196 -10.90 6.66 -7.54
CA PRO A 196 -10.37 5.43 -8.14
C PRO A 196 -10.46 5.41 -9.67
N HIS A 197 -11.52 5.96 -10.27
CA HIS A 197 -11.66 6.03 -11.72
C HIS A 197 -10.60 6.93 -12.37
N THR A 198 -10.35 8.10 -11.77
CA THR A 198 -9.29 8.99 -12.26
C THR A 198 -7.90 8.35 -12.12
N GLN A 199 -7.69 7.51 -11.09
CA GLN A 199 -6.43 6.78 -10.94
C GLN A 199 -6.24 5.73 -12.05
N ILE A 200 -7.31 5.07 -12.50
CA ILE A 200 -7.27 4.16 -13.66
C ILE A 200 -6.82 4.93 -14.91
N THR A 201 -7.47 6.04 -15.21
CA THR A 201 -7.14 6.87 -16.37
C THR A 201 -5.68 7.32 -16.37
N LYS A 202 -5.11 7.56 -15.18
CA LYS A 202 -3.73 8.03 -15.03
C LYS A 202 -2.69 6.93 -15.10
N PHE A 203 -2.96 5.78 -14.49
CA PHE A 203 -1.92 4.78 -14.20
C PHE A 203 -2.17 3.40 -14.80
N ASP A 204 -3.36 3.16 -15.33
CA ASP A 204 -3.74 1.92 -16.01
C ASP A 204 -4.77 2.19 -17.12
N LYS A 205 -4.47 3.17 -17.98
CA LYS A 205 -5.40 3.66 -19.02
C LYS A 205 -5.94 2.54 -19.90
N ASN A 206 -5.10 1.59 -20.26
CA ASN A 206 -5.45 0.43 -21.08
C ASN A 206 -6.05 -0.71 -20.27
N ARG A 207 -6.20 -0.56 -18.96
CA ARG A 207 -6.71 -1.57 -18.03
C ARG A 207 -5.92 -2.89 -18.01
N GLU A 208 -4.65 -2.86 -18.38
CA GLU A 208 -3.77 -4.04 -18.45
C GLU A 208 -3.57 -4.68 -17.07
N TYR A 209 -3.31 -3.84 -16.05
CA TYR A 209 -3.20 -4.31 -14.68
C TYR A 209 -4.53 -4.84 -14.15
N ILE A 210 -5.62 -4.09 -14.37
CA ILE A 210 -6.94 -4.50 -13.91
C ILE A 210 -7.34 -5.84 -14.54
N ASN A 211 -7.25 -5.97 -15.86
CA ASN A 211 -7.68 -7.16 -16.60
C ASN A 211 -6.86 -8.43 -16.25
N LYS A 212 -5.65 -8.25 -15.72
CA LYS A 212 -4.83 -9.35 -15.21
C LYS A 212 -5.44 -9.99 -13.96
N TRP A 213 -6.14 -9.23 -13.14
CA TRP A 213 -6.60 -9.68 -11.82
C TRP A 213 -8.11 -9.79 -11.70
N VAL A 214 -8.85 -9.04 -12.52
CA VAL A 214 -10.31 -8.91 -12.42
C VAL A 214 -10.93 -8.93 -13.81
N ASP A 215 -11.93 -9.79 -14.01
CA ASP A 215 -12.80 -9.72 -15.19
C ASP A 215 -14.00 -8.81 -14.89
N THR A 216 -13.86 -7.54 -15.25
CA THR A 216 -14.93 -6.55 -15.05
C THR A 216 -16.11 -6.68 -16.02
N ASN A 217 -16.01 -7.55 -17.03
CA ASN A 217 -17.10 -7.85 -17.97
C ASN A 217 -17.95 -9.05 -17.51
N SER A 218 -17.50 -9.75 -16.49
CA SER A 218 -18.25 -10.86 -15.92
C SER A 218 -19.58 -10.37 -15.33
N LYS A 219 -20.66 -11.12 -15.57
CA LYS A 219 -21.97 -10.86 -14.95
C LYS A 219 -21.93 -10.96 -13.41
N SER A 220 -20.94 -11.63 -12.86
CA SER A 220 -20.73 -11.77 -11.42
C SER A 220 -19.89 -10.63 -10.83
N TYR A 221 -19.36 -9.71 -11.64
CA TYR A 221 -18.62 -8.56 -11.11
C TYR A 221 -19.56 -7.63 -10.34
N PRO A 222 -19.24 -7.26 -9.08
CA PRO A 222 -20.16 -6.50 -8.25
C PRO A 222 -20.32 -5.06 -8.71
N ASN A 223 -21.47 -4.48 -8.41
CA ASN A 223 -21.67 -3.03 -8.49
C ASN A 223 -20.83 -2.31 -7.41
N GLU A 224 -20.57 -1.02 -7.62
CA GLU A 224 -19.89 -0.19 -6.63
C GLU A 224 -20.66 -0.19 -5.29
N ILE A 225 -19.97 -0.58 -4.21
CA ILE A 225 -20.58 -0.67 -2.87
C ILE A 225 -20.85 0.70 -2.23
N VAL A 226 -20.32 1.78 -2.82
CA VAL A 226 -20.54 3.16 -2.38
C VAL A 226 -20.40 4.13 -3.55
N ASP A 227 -21.24 5.14 -3.63
CA ASP A 227 -21.04 6.24 -4.60
C ASP A 227 -19.84 7.10 -4.21
N HIS A 228 -18.97 7.40 -5.17
CA HIS A 228 -17.73 8.16 -4.92
C HIS A 228 -18.00 9.58 -4.38
N LYS A 229 -18.99 10.29 -4.93
CA LYS A 229 -19.27 11.68 -4.53
C LYS A 229 -19.83 11.72 -3.12
N PHE A 230 -20.76 10.83 -2.83
CA PHE A 230 -21.33 10.66 -1.49
C PHE A 230 -20.23 10.29 -0.47
N ALA A 231 -19.43 9.28 -0.77
CA ALA A 231 -18.36 8.82 0.12
C ALA A 231 -17.33 9.93 0.39
N ARG A 232 -16.97 10.69 -0.66
CA ARG A 232 -16.06 11.83 -0.54
C ARG A 232 -16.62 12.90 0.39
N GLN A 233 -17.88 13.30 0.21
CA GLN A 233 -18.52 14.32 1.05
C GLN A 233 -18.61 13.84 2.49
N ARG A 234 -19.11 12.63 2.71
CA ARG A 234 -19.17 12.00 4.05
C ARG A 234 -17.83 11.99 4.75
N CYS A 235 -16.76 11.62 4.03
CA CYS A 235 -15.42 11.64 4.59
C CYS A 235 -15.00 13.04 5.03
N LEU A 236 -15.21 14.05 4.20
CA LEU A 236 -14.86 15.44 4.53
C LEU A 236 -15.61 15.93 5.77
N ASP A 237 -16.90 15.69 5.85
CA ASP A 237 -17.76 16.10 6.97
C ASP A 237 -17.33 15.39 8.26
N THR A 238 -17.08 14.08 8.19
CA THR A 238 -16.60 13.30 9.33
C THR A 238 -15.25 13.82 9.85
N TYR A 239 -14.27 13.99 8.96
CA TYR A 239 -12.95 14.47 9.39
C TYR A 239 -13.03 15.89 9.95
N LYS A 240 -13.79 16.77 9.33
CA LYS A 240 -14.00 18.14 9.82
C LYS A 240 -14.59 18.14 11.24
N MET A 241 -15.64 17.35 11.45
CA MET A 241 -16.30 17.24 12.76
C MET A 241 -15.36 16.89 13.92
N TYR A 242 -14.34 16.05 13.68
CA TYR A 242 -13.45 15.56 14.73
C TYR A 242 -12.09 16.27 14.78
N LEU A 243 -11.72 17.04 13.76
CA LEU A 243 -10.40 17.66 13.69
C LEU A 243 -10.40 19.18 13.87
N ASP A 244 -11.52 19.82 13.58
CA ASP A 244 -11.75 21.26 13.83
C ASP A 244 -12.32 21.42 15.25
#